data_947753eb902e16a8e34829a54bb21765
#
_entry.id   947753eb902e16a8e34829a54bb21765
#
_cell.length_a   1.000
_cell.length_b   1.000
_cell.length_c   1.000
_cell.angle_alpha   90.00
_cell.angle_beta   90.00
_cell.angle_gamma   90.00
#
_symmetry.space_group_name_H-M   'P 1'
#
loop_
_entity.id
_entity.type
_entity.pdbx_description
1 polymer ?
#
loop_
_entity_poly.entity_id
_entity_poly.type
_entity_poly.pdbx_seq_one_letter_code
_entity_poly.pdbx_strand_id
1 'polypeptide(L)'
;MTDTDNLSRRRFLQGTGAAATAAALAGCTGDGDGDNTEETTTSSDDSDDGTDSNGGDSGEVEVDPSKRVRALNNGTMDTLDPIKATDTTSGRNIQDIFDALTNYPNGQTNVENLLATNLETADDGATMTFTLKEGATFNNGDEVTANDFAYAFERLAASDESRRKSFILSTLAVQHETRTVTQENDEGEEEEVEVYEPGTLAVTAEDDYTLTLELEQPFYAATSMLAYTSFSAVPEGIVGDIEGYDGQMDYQTFATENPVGAGPYVLNSWEQASEVSLDARDDYHGMEPRNSGIDRTIFNEANPRYTYATVNVNTDSPYIPSSQYDPDLRSFEGTDDRNRRYGTYGPMENDLTADYYEVATLSTYYLAFNVQNVPKPVRQAVAYTFSQQTFSEQIFPRPAQPAYHFTPPSIFPNGPSNYKEQAQDYKYGYQTGPQLGQATQIMEDAGYGPDNRFSMSFNMPSGTASSWGSDLFTLLRDQLTEAYIDIELQSADWNAFLNTGRQGDFDMYYLGWIADYPGADNFLNLAYPPATNTSSDSFTGYINWRGENATAAEQAKEGWDMIQNNYASGQQEGRAEGGMMMENAIEEDAVYIPMIHGITQGYDYQWVDSPRVGAMGGSRSKSNSVGIGDRGEYE
;
A
#
# COMPACT_ATOMS: atom_id res chain seq x y z
N MET A 1 13.97 -40.04 11.54
CA MET A 1 12.52 -39.82 11.50
C MET A 1 12.42 -38.31 11.39
N THR A 2 12.37 -37.86 10.18
CA THR A 2 12.37 -36.47 9.76
C THR A 2 10.91 -36.07 9.59
N ASP A 3 10.42 -35.20 10.45
CA ASP A 3 9.16 -34.50 10.25
C ASP A 3 9.37 -33.51 9.10
N THR A 4 8.85 -33.85 7.94
CA THR A 4 8.62 -32.89 6.86
C THR A 4 7.28 -32.24 7.15
N ASP A 5 7.31 -31.01 7.66
CA ASP A 5 6.14 -30.16 7.78
C ASP A 5 5.54 -29.93 6.39
N ASN A 6 4.35 -30.47 6.17
CA ASN A 6 3.50 -30.20 5.02
C ASN A 6 3.13 -28.71 5.03
N LEU A 7 3.75 -27.93 4.16
CA LEU A 7 3.40 -26.55 3.88
C LEU A 7 2.15 -26.55 2.99
N SER A 8 0.99 -26.47 3.60
CA SER A 8 -0.28 -26.24 2.91
C SER A 8 -0.21 -24.96 2.07
N ARG A 9 -0.80 -24.97 0.87
CA ARG A 9 -0.95 -23.83 -0.05
C ARG A 9 -1.48 -22.55 0.61
N ARG A 10 -2.25 -22.67 1.69
CA ARG A 10 -2.69 -21.54 2.50
C ARG A 10 -1.55 -20.66 3.03
N ARG A 11 -0.32 -21.17 3.14
CA ARG A 11 0.85 -20.36 3.53
C ARG A 11 1.42 -19.51 2.39
N PHE A 12 1.14 -19.87 1.15
CA PHE A 12 1.68 -19.18 -0.03
C PHE A 12 1.09 -17.76 -0.22
N LEU A 13 -0.20 -17.58 0.09
CA LEU A 13 -0.89 -16.29 -0.02
C LEU A 13 -0.82 -15.42 1.25
N GLN A 14 -0.02 -15.82 2.25
CA GLN A 14 0.16 -15.03 3.47
C GLN A 14 0.89 -13.70 3.27
N GLY A 15 1.33 -13.39 2.05
CA GLY A 15 2.15 -12.22 1.74
C GLY A 15 1.44 -10.97 1.21
N THR A 16 0.18 -11.03 0.82
CA THR A 16 -0.51 -9.89 0.21
C THR A 16 -1.37 -9.05 1.15
N GLY A 17 -1.25 -9.27 2.45
CA GLY A 17 -1.90 -8.43 3.46
C GLY A 17 -0.94 -7.34 3.92
N ALA A 18 -0.99 -6.16 3.30
CA ALA A 18 -0.35 -4.98 3.87
C ALA A 18 -0.82 -4.80 5.31
N ALA A 19 0.10 -4.76 6.25
CA ALA A 19 -0.18 -4.34 7.59
C ALA A 19 -0.63 -2.87 7.54
N ALA A 20 -1.94 -2.66 7.52
CA ALA A 20 -2.49 -1.35 7.77
C ALA A 20 -2.30 -1.05 9.26
N THR A 21 -1.14 -0.53 9.63
CA THR A 21 -1.05 0.25 10.85
C THR A 21 -1.67 1.60 10.55
N ALA A 22 -2.80 1.84 11.15
CA ALA A 22 -3.52 3.10 11.08
C ALA A 22 -2.60 4.28 11.38
N ALA A 23 -2.38 5.11 10.37
CA ALA A 23 -2.06 6.50 10.58
C ALA A 23 -2.91 7.31 9.61
N ALA A 24 -3.83 7.95 10.17
CA ALA A 24 -4.91 8.76 9.67
C ALA A 24 -4.50 9.97 8.83
N LEU A 25 -5.33 10.59 7.94
CA LEU A 25 -6.07 11.85 8.11
C LEU A 25 -6.34 12.66 6.87
N ALA A 26 -7.16 13.41 6.88
CA ALA A 26 -8.03 14.57 7.02
C ALA A 26 -8.29 15.40 5.79
N GLY A 27 -9.51 15.84 5.76
CA GLY A 27 -10.22 16.52 4.74
C GLY A 27 -9.97 18.00 4.55
N CYS A 28 -10.62 18.57 3.53
CA CYS A 28 -11.12 19.94 3.53
C CYS A 28 -12.15 20.19 2.44
N THR A 29 -13.20 20.83 2.87
CA THR A 29 -14.12 21.60 2.03
C THR A 29 -13.67 23.05 1.99
N GLY A 30 -13.71 23.67 0.82
CA GLY A 30 -13.55 25.10 0.65
C GLY A 30 -14.00 25.51 -0.74
N ASP A 31 -15.17 26.18 -0.80
CA ASP A 31 -15.72 26.80 -2.00
C ASP A 31 -14.81 27.89 -2.56
N GLY A 32 -14.74 27.98 -3.88
CA GLY A 32 -14.14 29.10 -4.59
C GLY A 32 -14.30 28.98 -6.10
N ASP A 33 -15.33 29.65 -6.64
CA ASP A 33 -15.56 29.91 -8.06
C ASP A 33 -14.36 30.54 -8.77
N GLY A 34 -14.15 30.17 -10.05
CA GLY A 34 -13.26 30.94 -10.91
C GLY A 34 -12.89 30.25 -12.23
N ASP A 35 -13.73 30.38 -13.16
CA ASP A 35 -13.75 30.39 -14.63
C ASP A 35 -12.42 30.48 -15.41
N ASN A 36 -12.40 29.71 -16.52
CA ASN A 36 -11.87 29.94 -17.88
C ASN A 36 -10.48 29.45 -18.33
N THR A 37 -10.61 28.49 -19.23
CA THR A 37 -10.08 28.39 -20.64
C THR A 37 -8.56 28.41 -20.88
N GLU A 38 -8.17 27.44 -21.57
CA GLU A 38 -7.70 27.22 -22.95
C GLU A 38 -6.49 26.28 -23.09
N GLU A 39 -6.66 25.40 -24.08
CA GLU A 39 -5.66 24.49 -24.63
C GLU A 39 -4.36 25.20 -25.01
N THR A 40 -3.27 24.48 -24.86
CA THR A 40 -2.34 24.30 -25.99
C THR A 40 -1.32 23.19 -25.73
N THR A 41 -1.30 22.23 -26.64
CA THR A 41 -0.24 21.25 -26.86
C THR A 41 1.05 21.94 -27.30
N THR A 42 2.17 21.61 -26.66
CA THR A 42 3.46 21.49 -27.38
C THR A 42 4.44 20.67 -26.55
N SER A 43 4.96 19.64 -27.18
CA SER A 43 6.15 18.89 -26.77
C SER A 43 7.38 19.78 -26.78
N SER A 44 8.19 19.72 -25.74
CA SER A 44 9.63 19.96 -25.83
C SER A 44 10.35 19.33 -24.64
N ASP A 45 11.34 18.51 -24.96
CA ASP A 45 12.41 18.09 -24.06
C ASP A 45 12.95 19.28 -23.26
N ASP A 46 13.02 19.14 -21.96
CA ASP A 46 14.06 19.73 -21.13
C ASP A 46 14.17 18.89 -19.84
N SER A 47 15.33 18.27 -19.71
CA SER A 47 15.79 17.65 -18.47
C SER A 47 16.06 18.78 -17.46
N ASP A 48 15.08 19.04 -16.60
CA ASP A 48 15.26 19.90 -15.43
C ASP A 48 15.45 19.00 -14.21
N ASP A 49 16.66 19.05 -13.67
CA ASP A 49 17.09 18.46 -12.41
C ASP A 49 16.41 19.22 -11.26
N GLY A 50 15.12 18.95 -11.08
CA GLY A 50 14.26 19.59 -10.10
C GLY A 50 14.50 19.05 -8.70
N THR A 51 15.53 19.53 -8.01
CA THR A 51 15.55 19.50 -6.55
C THR A 51 14.28 20.16 -6.03
N ASP A 52 13.42 19.40 -5.37
CA ASP A 52 12.23 19.88 -4.65
C ASP A 52 12.67 20.88 -3.56
N SER A 53 12.84 22.15 -3.93
CA SER A 53 13.08 23.18 -2.94
C SER A 53 11.79 23.39 -2.13
N ASN A 54 11.89 23.17 -0.84
CA ASN A 54 10.86 23.44 0.13
C ASN A 54 10.44 24.92 0.05
N GLY A 55 9.38 25.23 -0.71
CA GLY A 55 8.89 26.60 -0.91
C GLY A 55 8.01 27.09 0.24
N GLY A 56 8.56 27.13 1.44
CA GLY A 56 8.04 27.85 2.57
C GLY A 56 9.18 28.75 3.08
N ASP A 57 8.88 30.01 3.37
CA ASP A 57 9.82 30.99 3.97
C ASP A 57 10.04 30.68 5.48
N SER A 58 10.35 29.43 5.80
CA SER A 58 11.07 29.01 7.00
C SER A 58 12.55 29.15 6.64
N GLY A 59 13.33 29.92 7.40
CA GLY A 59 14.73 30.18 7.11
C GLY A 59 15.44 28.89 6.74
N GLU A 60 16.20 28.93 5.64
CA GLU A 60 16.94 27.80 5.07
C GLU A 60 17.72 27.07 6.18
N VAL A 61 17.36 25.79 6.42
CA VAL A 61 18.01 24.98 7.46
C VAL A 61 19.45 24.73 7.04
N GLU A 62 20.43 25.19 7.82
CA GLU A 62 21.83 24.85 7.60
C GLU A 62 22.06 23.38 7.98
N VAL A 63 22.07 22.50 6.97
CA VAL A 63 22.20 21.06 7.15
C VAL A 63 23.63 20.69 7.49
N ASP A 64 23.80 19.86 8.52
CA ASP A 64 25.06 19.22 8.91
C ASP A 64 25.05 17.75 8.48
N PRO A 65 25.72 17.36 7.39
CA PRO A 65 25.69 15.98 6.89
C PRO A 65 26.38 14.98 7.82
N SER A 66 27.09 15.42 8.85
CA SER A 66 27.65 14.53 9.87
C SER A 66 26.63 14.05 10.91
N LYS A 67 25.44 14.64 10.95
CA LYS A 67 24.38 14.26 11.87
C LYS A 67 23.59 13.06 11.36
N ARG A 68 23.16 12.22 12.30
CA ARG A 68 22.25 11.10 12.03
C ARG A 68 20.81 11.54 12.18
N VAL A 69 19.92 10.97 11.37
CA VAL A 69 18.48 11.12 11.53
C VAL A 69 18.01 10.26 12.71
N ARG A 70 17.34 10.86 13.68
CA ARG A 70 16.69 10.14 14.80
C ARG A 70 15.20 9.97 14.48
N ALA A 71 14.76 8.73 14.29
CA ALA A 71 13.42 8.41 13.82
C ALA A 71 12.74 7.30 14.67
N LEU A 72 11.55 6.95 14.28
CA LEU A 72 10.79 5.85 14.89
C LEU A 72 10.47 4.76 13.86
N ASN A 73 10.46 3.52 14.31
CA ASN A 73 9.76 2.43 13.66
C ASN A 73 8.42 2.15 14.37
N ASN A 74 7.38 1.87 13.58
CA ASN A 74 6.02 1.62 14.07
C ASN A 74 5.78 0.18 14.53
N GLY A 75 6.79 -0.50 15.05
CA GLY A 75 6.76 -1.89 15.46
C GLY A 75 8.03 -2.61 15.04
N THR A 76 8.12 -3.88 15.39
CA THR A 76 9.22 -4.77 15.02
C THR A 76 9.22 -5.02 13.52
N MET A 77 10.40 -5.09 12.91
CA MET A 77 10.56 -5.61 11.55
C MET A 77 10.49 -7.14 11.57
N ASP A 78 9.99 -7.73 10.47
CA ASP A 78 10.00 -9.17 10.27
C ASP A 78 11.29 -9.63 9.57
N THR A 79 11.77 -8.85 8.60
CA THR A 79 12.91 -9.19 7.75
C THR A 79 13.50 -7.97 7.07
N LEU A 80 14.73 -8.10 6.56
CA LEU A 80 15.34 -7.17 5.61
C LEU A 80 15.51 -7.79 4.21
N ASP A 81 14.96 -8.98 3.96
CA ASP A 81 14.91 -9.56 2.60
C ASP A 81 13.76 -8.96 1.79
N PRO A 82 14.04 -8.32 0.62
CA PRO A 82 13.04 -7.68 -0.24
C PRO A 82 11.89 -8.60 -0.68
N ILE A 83 12.14 -9.88 -0.93
CA ILE A 83 11.12 -10.81 -1.42
C ILE A 83 10.20 -11.34 -0.31
N LYS A 84 10.62 -11.25 0.95
CA LYS A 84 9.88 -11.77 2.11
C LYS A 84 9.02 -10.71 2.79
N ALA A 85 9.47 -9.45 2.80
CA ALA A 85 8.82 -8.36 3.52
C ALA A 85 7.37 -8.14 3.07
N THR A 86 6.44 -8.13 4.04
CA THR A 86 5.01 -7.88 3.83
C THR A 86 4.47 -6.73 4.67
N ASP A 87 5.26 -6.23 5.62
CA ASP A 87 4.93 -5.13 6.50
C ASP A 87 5.64 -3.83 6.10
N THR A 88 5.03 -2.68 6.41
CA THR A 88 5.55 -1.36 6.04
C THR A 88 6.82 -0.97 6.80
N THR A 89 7.05 -1.54 7.99
CA THR A 89 8.23 -1.27 8.82
C THR A 89 9.47 -1.91 8.20
N SER A 90 9.39 -3.19 7.84
CA SER A 90 10.44 -3.88 7.06
C SER A 90 10.67 -3.18 5.72
N GLY A 91 9.59 -2.89 4.96
CA GLY A 91 9.65 -2.25 3.65
C GLY A 91 10.35 -0.89 3.67
N ARG A 92 10.14 -0.07 4.71
CA ARG A 92 10.81 1.24 4.85
C ARG A 92 12.32 1.11 5.03
N ASN A 93 12.79 0.12 5.79
CA ASN A 93 14.23 -0.10 5.97
C ASN A 93 14.86 -0.73 4.72
N ILE A 94 14.14 -1.65 4.06
CA ILE A 94 14.55 -2.23 2.78
C ILE A 94 14.69 -1.14 1.71
N GLN A 95 13.76 -0.15 1.66
CA GLN A 95 13.81 0.97 0.73
C GLN A 95 15.10 1.80 0.85
N ASP A 96 15.71 1.88 2.05
CA ASP A 96 16.97 2.59 2.29
C ASP A 96 18.22 1.73 1.95
N ILE A 97 18.12 0.39 2.04
CA ILE A 97 19.25 -0.53 1.83
C ILE A 97 19.36 -1.02 0.38
N PHE A 98 18.25 -1.14 -0.33
CA PHE A 98 18.17 -1.75 -1.65
C PHE A 98 17.67 -0.77 -2.71
N ASP A 99 18.11 -0.99 -3.95
CA ASP A 99 17.65 -0.26 -5.12
C ASP A 99 17.09 -1.21 -6.19
N ALA A 100 16.05 -0.73 -6.87
CA ALA A 100 15.42 -1.39 -8.00
C ALA A 100 15.77 -0.69 -9.33
N LEU A 101 15.22 -1.18 -10.45
CA LEU A 101 15.39 -0.55 -11.77
C LEU A 101 14.85 0.89 -11.78
N THR A 102 13.70 1.10 -11.15
CA THR A 102 12.99 2.37 -11.04
C THR A 102 12.70 2.70 -9.58
N ASN A 103 12.27 3.94 -9.30
CA ASN A 103 11.99 4.43 -7.94
C ASN A 103 10.81 5.38 -7.95
N TYR A 104 10.13 5.49 -6.80
CA TYR A 104 9.15 6.55 -6.53
C TYR A 104 9.83 7.72 -5.81
N PRO A 105 10.17 8.83 -6.48
CA PRO A 105 10.86 9.94 -5.83
C PRO A 105 10.02 10.50 -4.68
N ASN A 106 10.56 10.43 -3.47
CA ASN A 106 9.88 10.86 -2.24
C ASN A 106 8.44 10.30 -2.09
N GLY A 107 8.20 9.07 -2.55
CA GLY A 107 6.87 8.44 -2.44
C GLY A 107 5.80 9.08 -3.33
N GLN A 108 6.17 9.71 -4.43
CA GLN A 108 5.22 10.24 -5.42
C GLN A 108 4.61 9.12 -6.25
N THR A 109 3.64 9.44 -7.12
CA THR A 109 2.97 8.45 -7.97
C THR A 109 3.66 8.24 -9.32
N ASN A 110 4.49 9.17 -9.77
CA ASN A 110 5.35 8.99 -10.92
C ASN A 110 6.63 8.27 -10.51
N VAL A 111 7.18 7.50 -11.43
CA VAL A 111 8.46 6.80 -11.23
C VAL A 111 9.56 7.49 -12.05
N GLU A 112 10.76 7.33 -11.57
CA GLU A 112 12.01 7.72 -12.25
C GLU A 112 12.91 6.50 -12.41
N ASN A 113 13.87 6.56 -13.32
CA ASN A 113 14.94 5.58 -13.42
C ASN A 113 15.86 5.68 -12.20
N LEU A 114 16.34 4.54 -11.69
CA LEU A 114 17.26 4.47 -10.55
C LEU A 114 18.53 3.69 -10.90
N LEU A 115 18.50 2.34 -10.87
CA LEU A 115 19.59 1.53 -11.42
C LEU A 115 19.48 1.36 -12.95
N ALA A 116 18.30 1.54 -13.54
CA ALA A 116 18.15 1.72 -14.97
C ALA A 116 18.52 3.17 -15.36
N THR A 117 19.16 3.34 -16.51
CA THR A 117 19.42 4.65 -17.15
C THR A 117 18.53 4.88 -18.35
N ASN A 118 18.05 3.80 -18.98
CA ASN A 118 17.15 3.84 -20.13
C ASN A 118 16.19 2.65 -20.10
N LEU A 119 15.04 2.82 -20.72
CA LEU A 119 14.07 1.79 -21.01
C LEU A 119 13.63 1.89 -22.45
N GLU A 120 13.74 0.79 -23.18
CA GLU A 120 13.18 0.61 -24.51
C GLU A 120 12.05 -0.42 -24.42
N THR A 121 10.87 -0.07 -24.92
CA THR A 121 9.74 -0.99 -25.02
C THR A 121 9.51 -1.30 -26.48
N ALA A 122 9.44 -2.57 -26.83
CA ALA A 122 9.23 -3.01 -28.20
C ALA A 122 7.80 -2.66 -28.69
N ASP A 123 7.58 -2.76 -29.99
CA ASP A 123 6.29 -2.41 -30.62
C ASP A 123 5.11 -3.27 -30.11
N ASP A 124 5.39 -4.47 -29.53
CA ASP A 124 4.39 -5.32 -28.89
C ASP A 124 3.91 -4.77 -27.53
N GLY A 125 4.69 -3.84 -26.94
CA GLY A 125 4.43 -3.26 -25.62
C GLY A 125 4.68 -4.22 -24.45
N ALA A 126 5.12 -5.45 -24.71
CA ALA A 126 5.33 -6.50 -23.72
C ALA A 126 6.82 -6.83 -23.49
N THR A 127 7.68 -6.56 -24.46
CA THR A 127 9.13 -6.73 -24.31
C THR A 127 9.75 -5.42 -23.87
N MET A 128 10.43 -5.45 -22.72
CA MET A 128 11.06 -4.27 -22.07
C MET A 128 12.54 -4.52 -21.92
N THR A 129 13.37 -3.64 -22.49
CA THR A 129 14.84 -3.70 -22.38
C THR A 129 15.35 -2.52 -21.59
N PHE A 130 16.01 -2.80 -20.47
CA PHE A 130 16.61 -1.81 -19.59
C PHE A 130 18.12 -1.74 -19.81
N THR A 131 18.65 -0.52 -19.90
CA THR A 131 20.08 -0.26 -19.81
C THR A 131 20.40 0.12 -18.37
N LEU A 132 21.34 -0.57 -17.73
CA LEU A 132 21.73 -0.33 -16.35
C LEU A 132 22.80 0.76 -16.22
N LYS A 133 22.92 1.30 -15.03
CA LYS A 133 23.93 2.28 -14.65
C LYS A 133 25.27 1.58 -14.42
N GLU A 134 26.29 1.88 -15.24
CA GLU A 134 27.64 1.37 -15.06
C GLU A 134 28.29 1.93 -13.79
N GLY A 135 29.06 1.11 -13.08
CA GLY A 135 29.79 1.49 -11.87
C GLY A 135 28.94 1.64 -10.60
N ALA A 136 27.64 1.33 -10.64
CA ALA A 136 26.84 1.19 -9.43
C ALA A 136 27.29 -0.05 -8.64
N THR A 137 27.43 0.07 -7.32
CA THR A 137 27.94 -1.02 -6.47
C THR A 137 26.96 -1.41 -5.37
N PHE A 138 26.99 -2.65 -4.98
CA PHE A 138 26.43 -3.12 -3.72
C PHE A 138 27.29 -2.65 -2.52
N ASN A 139 26.72 -2.74 -1.31
CA ASN A 139 27.46 -2.38 -0.09
C ASN A 139 28.60 -3.35 0.29
N ASN A 140 28.75 -4.49 -0.40
CA ASN A 140 29.91 -5.39 -0.30
C ASN A 140 31.04 -5.01 -1.28
N GLY A 141 30.82 -4.02 -2.15
CA GLY A 141 31.76 -3.50 -3.14
C GLY A 141 31.72 -4.18 -4.51
N ASP A 142 30.88 -5.19 -4.71
CA ASP A 142 30.65 -5.81 -6.03
C ASP A 142 29.83 -4.85 -6.92
N GLU A 143 30.12 -4.81 -8.22
CA GLU A 143 29.38 -4.00 -9.19
C GLU A 143 28.01 -4.63 -9.48
N VAL A 144 26.97 -3.80 -9.63
CA VAL A 144 25.63 -4.24 -9.99
C VAL A 144 25.55 -4.53 -11.48
N THR A 145 25.09 -5.70 -11.84
CA THR A 145 24.95 -6.16 -13.22
C THR A 145 23.53 -6.68 -13.53
N ALA A 146 23.25 -6.94 -14.81
CA ALA A 146 21.98 -7.52 -15.23
C ALA A 146 21.77 -8.95 -14.70
N ASN A 147 22.84 -9.70 -14.43
CA ASN A 147 22.75 -11.03 -13.81
C ASN A 147 22.19 -10.96 -12.38
N ASP A 148 22.51 -9.90 -11.63
CA ASP A 148 22.01 -9.70 -10.28
C ASP A 148 20.49 -9.50 -10.26
N PHE A 149 19.96 -8.76 -11.24
CA PHE A 149 18.52 -8.63 -11.44
C PHE A 149 17.85 -9.94 -11.88
N ALA A 150 18.45 -10.66 -12.83
CA ALA A 150 17.93 -11.95 -13.28
C ALA A 150 17.85 -12.94 -12.11
N TYR A 151 18.89 -13.00 -11.28
CA TYR A 151 18.91 -13.79 -10.05
C TYR A 151 17.87 -13.33 -9.03
N ALA A 152 17.78 -12.02 -8.76
CA ALA A 152 16.82 -11.47 -7.80
C ALA A 152 15.37 -11.75 -8.21
N PHE A 153 15.05 -11.67 -9.51
CA PHE A 153 13.71 -11.93 -10.03
C PHE A 153 13.38 -13.43 -10.01
N GLU A 154 14.37 -14.30 -10.29
CA GLU A 154 14.21 -15.75 -10.10
C GLU A 154 13.99 -16.08 -8.62
N ARG A 155 14.71 -15.47 -7.68
CA ARG A 155 14.43 -15.60 -6.25
C ARG A 155 13.00 -15.18 -5.89
N LEU A 156 12.53 -14.06 -6.45
CA LEU A 156 11.17 -13.56 -6.22
C LEU A 156 10.11 -14.58 -6.71
N ALA A 157 10.36 -15.25 -7.84
CA ALA A 157 9.46 -16.24 -8.43
C ALA A 157 9.55 -17.62 -7.75
N ALA A 158 10.76 -18.12 -7.49
CA ALA A 158 11.01 -19.52 -7.13
C ALA A 158 11.20 -19.77 -5.62
N SER A 159 11.86 -18.85 -4.88
CA SER A 159 12.24 -19.10 -3.49
C SER A 159 11.05 -19.41 -2.57
N ASP A 160 11.18 -20.41 -1.70
CA ASP A 160 10.17 -20.71 -0.66
C ASP A 160 10.03 -19.61 0.37
N GLU A 161 11.01 -18.73 0.50
CA GLU A 161 10.98 -17.57 1.37
C GLU A 161 10.17 -16.39 0.78
N SER A 162 9.94 -16.40 -0.54
CA SER A 162 9.19 -15.34 -1.21
C SER A 162 7.72 -15.31 -0.80
N ARG A 163 7.28 -14.13 -0.35
CA ARG A 163 5.88 -13.82 -0.04
C ARG A 163 5.22 -12.96 -1.13
N ARG A 164 5.97 -12.67 -2.22
CA ARG A 164 5.58 -11.73 -3.27
C ARG A 164 5.64 -12.35 -4.68
N LYS A 165 5.67 -13.70 -4.79
CA LYS A 165 5.71 -14.42 -6.09
C LYS A 165 4.64 -13.93 -7.07
N SER A 166 3.43 -13.61 -6.59
CA SER A 166 2.34 -13.10 -7.42
C SER A 166 2.67 -11.75 -8.09
N PHE A 167 3.59 -10.98 -7.56
CA PHE A 167 3.98 -9.69 -8.15
C PHE A 167 4.67 -9.86 -9.49
N ILE A 168 5.55 -10.86 -9.62
CA ILE A 168 6.25 -11.14 -10.88
C ILE A 168 5.49 -12.13 -11.76
N LEU A 169 4.86 -13.17 -11.19
CA LEU A 169 4.19 -14.23 -11.95
C LEU A 169 2.79 -13.87 -12.43
N SER A 170 2.08 -12.97 -11.72
CA SER A 170 0.67 -12.66 -12.02
C SER A 170 0.41 -11.18 -12.27
N THR A 171 0.96 -10.27 -11.44
CA THR A 171 0.69 -8.83 -11.58
C THR A 171 1.49 -8.22 -12.73
N LEU A 172 2.82 -8.38 -12.72
CA LEU A 172 3.70 -8.01 -13.83
C LEU A 172 3.55 -9.02 -14.99
N ALA A 173 3.19 -10.27 -14.68
CA ALA A 173 2.97 -11.38 -15.61
C ALA A 173 4.16 -11.58 -16.56
N VAL A 174 5.37 -11.75 -16.00
CA VAL A 174 6.55 -12.13 -16.78
C VAL A 174 6.33 -13.54 -17.32
N GLN A 175 6.60 -13.75 -18.61
CA GLN A 175 6.44 -15.06 -19.26
C GLN A 175 7.25 -16.14 -18.54
N HIS A 176 6.66 -17.32 -18.37
CA HIS A 176 7.27 -18.46 -17.70
C HIS A 176 6.55 -19.76 -18.06
N GLU A 177 7.19 -20.88 -17.80
CA GLU A 177 6.56 -22.20 -17.91
C GLU A 177 5.99 -22.61 -16.55
N THR A 178 4.95 -23.46 -16.60
CA THR A 178 4.37 -24.10 -15.42
C THR A 178 4.55 -25.60 -15.48
N ARG A 179 4.53 -26.26 -14.33
CA ARG A 179 4.50 -27.72 -14.22
C ARG A 179 3.36 -28.17 -13.33
N THR A 180 2.77 -29.31 -13.66
CA THR A 180 1.76 -29.94 -12.82
C THR A 180 2.42 -30.65 -11.64
N VAL A 181 1.98 -30.36 -10.42
CA VAL A 181 2.36 -31.11 -9.22
C VAL A 181 1.12 -31.65 -8.54
N THR A 182 1.23 -32.83 -7.93
CA THR A 182 0.16 -33.40 -7.11
C THR A 182 0.35 -32.92 -5.67
N GLN A 183 -0.66 -32.28 -5.10
CA GLN A 183 -0.69 -31.83 -3.72
C GLN A 183 -1.91 -32.39 -3.00
N GLU A 184 -1.81 -32.55 -1.69
CA GLU A 184 -2.94 -32.93 -0.86
C GLU A 184 -3.69 -31.66 -0.44
N ASN A 185 -4.99 -31.58 -0.74
CA ASN A 185 -5.84 -30.47 -0.34
C ASN A 185 -6.21 -30.58 1.17
N ASP A 186 -6.91 -29.57 1.71
CA ASP A 186 -7.31 -29.54 3.12
C ASP A 186 -8.27 -30.68 3.52
N GLU A 187 -8.90 -31.36 2.57
CA GLU A 187 -9.79 -32.51 2.79
C GLU A 187 -9.03 -33.84 2.74
N GLY A 188 -7.72 -33.81 2.46
CA GLY A 188 -6.85 -34.98 2.35
C GLY A 188 -6.96 -35.70 1.00
N GLU A 189 -7.46 -35.01 -0.03
CA GLU A 189 -7.56 -35.53 -1.39
C GLU A 189 -6.38 -35.03 -2.25
N GLU A 190 -5.86 -35.91 -3.12
CA GLU A 190 -4.82 -35.52 -4.07
C GLU A 190 -5.42 -34.65 -5.19
N GLU A 191 -4.85 -33.48 -5.41
CA GLU A 191 -5.21 -32.52 -6.47
C GLU A 191 -3.99 -32.21 -7.34
N GLU A 192 -4.19 -32.16 -8.66
CA GLU A 192 -3.17 -31.72 -9.61
C GLU A 192 -3.26 -30.19 -9.76
N VAL A 193 -2.10 -29.52 -9.60
CA VAL A 193 -2.02 -28.07 -9.66
C VAL A 193 -0.85 -27.62 -10.49
N GLU A 194 -1.05 -26.53 -11.21
CA GLU A 194 -0.01 -25.85 -11.97
C GLU A 194 0.78 -24.92 -11.04
N VAL A 195 2.11 -25.11 -11.02
CA VAL A 195 3.04 -24.26 -10.27
C VAL A 195 4.13 -23.75 -11.21
N TYR A 196 4.76 -22.65 -10.85
CA TYR A 196 5.89 -22.10 -11.59
C TYR A 196 6.99 -23.16 -11.76
N GLU A 197 7.54 -23.28 -12.98
CA GLU A 197 8.72 -24.11 -13.26
C GLU A 197 9.98 -23.26 -13.10
N PRO A 198 10.81 -23.51 -12.07
CA PRO A 198 12.01 -22.71 -11.81
C PRO A 198 12.98 -22.67 -13.00
N GLY A 199 13.59 -21.49 -13.23
CA GLY A 199 14.54 -21.29 -14.30
C GLY A 199 13.92 -21.03 -15.68
N THR A 200 12.60 -20.81 -15.75
CA THR A 200 11.89 -20.54 -17.01
C THR A 200 11.40 -19.10 -17.14
N LEU A 201 11.70 -18.26 -16.14
CA LEU A 201 11.29 -16.85 -16.15
C LEU A 201 11.95 -16.12 -17.32
N ALA A 202 11.16 -15.43 -18.15
CA ALA A 202 11.64 -14.69 -19.31
C ALA A 202 12.28 -13.36 -18.90
N VAL A 203 13.36 -13.47 -18.15
CA VAL A 203 14.27 -12.39 -17.74
C VAL A 203 15.67 -12.74 -18.19
N THR A 204 16.24 -11.94 -19.07
CA THR A 204 17.52 -12.25 -19.71
C THR A 204 18.52 -11.12 -19.49
N ALA A 205 19.69 -11.43 -18.91
CA ALA A 205 20.85 -10.58 -18.96
C ALA A 205 21.53 -10.77 -20.33
N GLU A 206 21.36 -9.81 -21.24
CA GLU A 206 21.96 -9.87 -22.60
C GLU A 206 23.48 -9.62 -22.53
N ASP A 207 23.88 -8.77 -21.61
CA ASP A 207 25.25 -8.48 -21.20
C ASP A 207 25.24 -7.94 -19.77
N ASP A 208 26.39 -7.43 -19.26
CA ASP A 208 26.52 -6.97 -17.89
C ASP A 208 25.57 -5.80 -17.55
N TYR A 209 25.13 -5.01 -18.54
CA TYR A 209 24.32 -3.80 -18.33
C TYR A 209 23.04 -3.74 -19.16
N THR A 210 22.65 -4.85 -19.79
CA THR A 210 21.42 -4.92 -20.57
C THR A 210 20.54 -6.04 -20.04
N LEU A 211 19.35 -5.69 -19.51
CA LEU A 211 18.36 -6.60 -18.97
C LEU A 211 17.10 -6.55 -19.81
N THR A 212 16.63 -7.69 -20.31
CA THR A 212 15.37 -7.81 -21.06
C THR A 212 14.35 -8.61 -20.25
N LEU A 213 13.11 -8.10 -20.16
CA LEU A 213 11.95 -8.73 -19.59
C LEU A 213 10.91 -8.95 -20.69
N GLU A 214 10.31 -10.14 -20.76
CA GLU A 214 9.18 -10.43 -21.65
C GLU A 214 7.94 -10.70 -20.81
N LEU A 215 6.90 -9.88 -20.97
CA LEU A 215 5.62 -10.01 -20.29
C LEU A 215 4.66 -10.85 -21.14
N GLU A 216 3.68 -11.51 -20.52
CA GLU A 216 2.62 -12.22 -21.25
C GLU A 216 1.75 -11.27 -22.10
N GLN A 217 1.60 -10.02 -21.63
CA GLN A 217 0.88 -8.94 -22.31
C GLN A 217 1.44 -7.59 -21.90
N PRO A 218 1.23 -6.53 -22.69
CA PRO A 218 1.60 -5.17 -22.27
C PRO A 218 0.99 -4.80 -20.92
N PHE A 219 1.76 -4.16 -20.06
CA PHE A 219 1.28 -3.65 -18.78
C PHE A 219 1.69 -2.19 -18.58
N TYR A 220 0.72 -1.27 -18.60
CA TYR A 220 0.96 0.17 -18.52
C TYR A 220 1.67 0.63 -17.23
N ALA A 221 1.52 -0.11 -16.14
CA ALA A 221 2.11 0.18 -14.85
C ALA A 221 3.38 -0.63 -14.54
N ALA A 222 3.98 -1.29 -15.54
CA ALA A 222 5.12 -2.16 -15.34
C ALA A 222 6.29 -1.46 -14.63
N THR A 223 6.67 -0.25 -15.06
CA THR A 223 7.72 0.54 -14.41
C THR A 223 7.38 0.91 -12.97
N SER A 224 6.11 1.19 -12.70
CA SER A 224 5.61 1.48 -11.35
C SER A 224 5.65 0.24 -10.45
N MET A 225 5.36 -0.93 -11.01
CA MET A 225 5.48 -2.21 -10.28
C MET A 225 6.94 -2.55 -10.00
N LEU A 226 7.84 -2.34 -10.96
CA LEU A 226 9.28 -2.56 -10.84
C LEU A 226 9.97 -1.59 -9.84
N ALA A 227 9.30 -0.52 -9.41
CA ALA A 227 9.76 0.35 -8.34
C ALA A 227 9.44 -0.19 -6.93
N TYR A 228 8.73 -1.30 -6.83
CA TYR A 228 8.47 -1.95 -5.54
C TYR A 228 9.73 -2.66 -5.04
N THR A 229 10.00 -2.59 -3.73
CA THR A 229 11.22 -3.13 -3.12
C THR A 229 11.50 -4.61 -3.39
N SER A 230 10.47 -5.43 -3.63
CA SER A 230 10.66 -6.85 -3.99
C SER A 230 11.36 -7.07 -5.33
N PHE A 231 11.43 -6.05 -6.19
CA PHE A 231 12.15 -6.06 -7.47
C PHE A 231 13.56 -5.44 -7.38
N SER A 232 14.08 -5.26 -6.18
CA SER A 232 15.44 -4.73 -5.98
C SER A 232 16.50 -5.72 -6.43
N ALA A 233 17.65 -5.17 -6.89
CA ALA A 233 18.84 -5.96 -7.18
C ALA A 233 19.38 -6.63 -5.92
N VAL A 234 19.82 -7.87 -6.07
CA VAL A 234 20.51 -8.67 -5.04
C VAL A 234 21.68 -9.40 -5.71
N PRO A 235 22.90 -9.40 -5.13
CA PRO A 235 24.05 -10.01 -5.78
C PRO A 235 23.81 -11.47 -6.17
N GLU A 236 24.18 -11.84 -7.38
CA GLU A 236 23.98 -13.20 -7.90
C GLU A 236 24.60 -14.26 -6.97
N GLY A 237 23.80 -15.23 -6.57
CA GLY A 237 24.24 -16.34 -5.72
C GLY A 237 24.60 -15.95 -4.28
N ILE A 238 24.19 -14.77 -3.79
CA ILE A 238 24.46 -14.38 -2.39
C ILE A 238 23.78 -15.31 -1.39
N VAL A 239 22.57 -15.79 -1.72
CA VAL A 239 21.79 -16.76 -0.95
C VAL A 239 21.51 -18.00 -1.81
N GLY A 240 21.56 -19.19 -1.22
CA GLY A 240 21.29 -20.46 -1.89
C GLY A 240 19.86 -20.96 -1.68
N ASP A 241 18.86 -20.06 -1.78
CA ASP A 241 17.45 -20.37 -1.55
C ASP A 241 16.66 -20.73 -2.81
N ILE A 242 17.33 -20.82 -3.95
CA ILE A 242 16.81 -21.32 -5.24
C ILE A 242 17.75 -22.33 -5.88
N GLU A 243 17.23 -23.16 -6.79
CA GLU A 243 18.01 -24.18 -7.48
C GLU A 243 19.16 -23.57 -8.30
N GLY A 244 20.32 -24.21 -8.28
CA GLY A 244 21.52 -23.81 -9.03
C GLY A 244 22.50 -22.95 -8.25
N TYR A 245 22.17 -22.49 -7.05
CA TYR A 245 23.03 -21.65 -6.21
C TYR A 245 23.26 -22.27 -4.82
N ASP A 246 24.53 -22.38 -4.42
CA ASP A 246 24.92 -22.90 -3.10
C ASP A 246 24.86 -21.83 -1.99
N GLY A 247 24.79 -20.53 -2.39
CA GLY A 247 24.84 -19.38 -1.50
C GLY A 247 26.23 -19.02 -0.98
N GLN A 248 26.51 -17.73 -0.85
CA GLN A 248 27.75 -17.22 -0.23
C GLN A 248 27.56 -17.02 1.29
N MET A 249 26.30 -16.80 1.72
CA MET A 249 25.90 -16.76 3.12
C MET A 249 24.58 -17.49 3.34
N ASP A 250 24.31 -17.85 4.59
CA ASP A 250 23.03 -18.45 4.95
C ASP A 250 21.90 -17.41 4.90
N TYR A 251 20.68 -17.90 4.65
CA TYR A 251 19.50 -17.06 4.46
C TYR A 251 19.23 -16.13 5.67
N GLN A 252 19.36 -16.66 6.90
CA GLN A 252 19.07 -15.87 8.09
C GLN A 252 20.05 -14.70 8.24
N THR A 253 21.34 -14.93 7.96
CA THR A 253 22.35 -13.86 7.96
C THR A 253 22.00 -12.79 6.94
N PHE A 254 21.63 -13.14 5.69
CA PHE A 254 21.19 -12.18 4.68
C PHE A 254 19.95 -11.39 5.12
N ALA A 255 18.95 -12.10 5.63
CA ALA A 255 17.65 -11.52 5.94
C ALA A 255 17.62 -10.65 7.21
N THR A 256 18.63 -10.76 8.12
CA THR A 256 18.55 -10.07 9.43
C THR A 256 19.84 -9.44 9.92
N GLU A 257 21.00 -9.87 9.43
CA GLU A 257 22.29 -9.45 9.99
C GLU A 257 23.19 -8.71 8.98
N ASN A 258 23.16 -9.15 7.72
CA ASN A 258 24.03 -8.62 6.68
C ASN A 258 23.31 -8.55 5.31
N PRO A 259 22.24 -7.73 5.18
CA PRO A 259 21.60 -7.50 3.90
C PRO A 259 22.57 -6.83 2.92
N VAL A 260 22.69 -7.37 1.71
CA VAL A 260 23.56 -6.84 0.67
C VAL A 260 22.71 -6.20 -0.42
N GLY A 261 22.70 -4.87 -0.45
CA GLY A 261 21.90 -4.05 -1.37
C GLY A 261 22.69 -2.90 -1.98
N ALA A 262 22.11 -2.28 -3.00
CA ALA A 262 22.71 -1.16 -3.75
C ALA A 262 22.23 0.22 -3.28
N GLY A 263 21.40 0.30 -2.23
CA GLY A 263 20.82 1.54 -1.73
C GLY A 263 21.80 2.47 -1.02
N PRO A 264 21.31 3.66 -0.60
CA PRO A 264 22.14 4.70 0.02
C PRO A 264 22.64 4.39 1.44
N TYR A 265 22.14 3.33 2.05
CA TYR A 265 22.52 2.96 3.41
C TYR A 265 22.90 1.49 3.53
N VAL A 266 23.68 1.17 4.55
CA VAL A 266 24.06 -0.18 4.97
C VAL A 266 23.59 -0.42 6.41
N LEU A 267 23.17 -1.65 6.70
CA LEU A 267 22.80 -2.04 8.06
C LEU A 267 24.05 -1.98 8.98
N ASN A 268 23.99 -1.14 10.02
CA ASN A 268 24.96 -1.12 11.09
C ASN A 268 24.57 -2.11 12.20
N SER A 269 23.32 -2.05 12.66
CA SER A 269 22.81 -2.98 13.67
C SER A 269 21.29 -3.07 13.64
N TRP A 270 20.77 -4.23 14.02
CA TRP A 270 19.36 -4.44 14.32
C TRP A 270 19.19 -5.21 15.62
N GLU A 271 18.78 -4.50 16.66
CA GLU A 271 18.36 -5.07 17.94
C GLU A 271 16.83 -5.26 17.91
N GLN A 272 16.39 -6.51 17.80
CA GLN A 272 14.96 -6.84 17.71
C GLN A 272 14.16 -6.17 18.82
N ALA A 273 13.03 -5.55 18.45
CA ALA A 273 12.12 -4.82 19.34
C ALA A 273 12.73 -3.61 20.08
N SER A 274 13.93 -3.15 19.72
CA SER A 274 14.62 -2.01 20.33
C SER A 274 14.98 -0.93 19.31
N GLU A 275 15.88 -1.24 18.37
CA GLU A 275 16.44 -0.26 17.44
C GLU A 275 16.94 -0.90 16.14
N VAL A 276 16.87 -0.15 15.05
CA VAL A 276 17.63 -0.40 13.82
C VAL A 276 18.47 0.83 13.48
N SER A 277 19.75 0.62 13.21
CA SER A 277 20.70 1.65 12.84
C SER A 277 21.27 1.37 11.47
N LEU A 278 21.25 2.37 10.60
CA LEU A 278 21.78 2.34 9.24
C LEU A 278 22.85 3.40 9.09
N ASP A 279 23.97 3.08 8.46
CA ASP A 279 25.04 4.03 8.12
C ASP A 279 24.93 4.46 6.67
N ALA A 280 25.14 5.75 6.38
CA ALA A 280 25.16 6.28 5.03
C ALA A 280 26.39 5.77 4.25
N ARG A 281 26.20 5.54 2.96
CA ARG A 281 27.28 5.15 2.03
C ARG A 281 27.86 6.38 1.34
N ASP A 282 29.20 6.49 1.34
CA ASP A 282 29.94 7.54 0.63
C ASP A 282 30.04 7.25 -0.89
N ASP A 283 29.82 5.98 -1.31
CA ASP A 283 29.95 5.50 -2.68
C ASP A 283 28.59 5.22 -3.35
N TYR A 284 27.52 5.79 -2.83
CA TYR A 284 26.19 5.60 -3.41
C TYR A 284 26.08 6.18 -4.82
N HIS A 285 25.53 5.43 -5.74
CA HIS A 285 25.45 5.79 -7.16
C HIS A 285 24.37 6.85 -7.48
N GLY A 286 23.47 7.16 -6.55
CA GLY A 286 22.39 8.16 -6.67
C GLY A 286 22.72 9.47 -5.95
N MET A 287 21.67 10.14 -5.44
CA MET A 287 21.85 11.36 -4.64
C MET A 287 22.59 11.05 -3.33
N GLU A 288 23.71 11.73 -3.10
CA GLU A 288 24.51 11.59 -1.87
C GLU A 288 23.62 11.83 -0.63
N PRO A 289 23.71 10.96 0.40
CA PRO A 289 22.97 11.15 1.64
C PRO A 289 23.31 12.50 2.31
N ARG A 290 22.28 13.25 2.70
CA ARG A 290 22.41 14.53 3.40
C ARG A 290 22.56 14.38 4.92
N ASN A 291 22.74 13.15 5.39
CA ASN A 291 22.95 12.75 6.78
C ASN A 291 23.94 11.58 6.85
N SER A 292 24.54 11.35 8.01
CA SER A 292 25.55 10.27 8.19
C SER A 292 24.94 8.91 8.50
N GLY A 293 23.61 8.81 8.62
CA GLY A 293 22.92 7.57 8.95
C GLY A 293 21.58 7.82 9.62
N ILE A 294 20.92 6.73 9.98
CA ILE A 294 19.56 6.76 10.54
C ILE A 294 19.49 5.83 11.75
N ASP A 295 18.98 6.31 12.86
CA ASP A 295 18.67 5.51 14.04
C ASP A 295 17.16 5.50 14.24
N ARG A 296 16.53 4.31 14.16
CA ARG A 296 15.09 4.12 14.31
C ARG A 296 14.80 3.33 15.57
N THR A 297 14.33 4.02 16.61
CA THR A 297 13.88 3.37 17.84
C THR A 297 12.53 2.68 17.63
N ILE A 298 12.38 1.47 18.14
CA ILE A 298 11.19 0.62 17.97
C ILE A 298 10.29 0.74 19.20
N PHE A 299 9.02 1.08 18.97
CA PHE A 299 7.98 1.08 20.00
C PHE A 299 6.72 0.38 19.51
N ASN A 300 6.17 -0.52 20.30
CA ASN A 300 4.92 -1.21 20.01
C ASN A 300 3.68 -0.45 20.53
N GLU A 301 3.88 0.47 21.48
CA GLU A 301 2.77 1.20 22.13
C GLU A 301 2.82 2.70 21.84
N ALA A 302 1.64 3.31 21.65
CA ALA A 302 1.51 4.72 21.26
C ALA A 302 1.98 5.71 22.34
N ASN A 303 1.66 5.47 23.62
CA ASN A 303 1.98 6.42 24.69
C ASN A 303 3.49 6.50 24.99
N PRO A 304 4.24 5.40 25.13
CA PRO A 304 5.71 5.45 25.23
C PRO A 304 6.35 6.14 24.04
N ARG A 305 5.85 5.88 22.82
CA ARG A 305 6.31 6.52 21.58
C ARG A 305 6.10 8.03 21.61
N TYR A 306 4.90 8.50 22.03
CA TYR A 306 4.58 9.92 22.18
C TYR A 306 5.51 10.59 23.19
N THR A 307 5.67 9.96 24.37
CA THR A 307 6.55 10.50 25.40
C THR A 307 7.99 10.62 24.92
N TYR A 308 8.49 9.61 24.21
CA TYR A 308 9.86 9.59 23.69
C TYR A 308 10.08 10.64 22.60
N ALA A 309 9.22 10.65 21.59
CA ALA A 309 9.42 11.47 20.39
C ALA A 309 8.93 12.91 20.54
N THR A 310 7.82 13.11 21.25
CA THR A 310 7.19 14.44 21.33
C THR A 310 7.49 15.13 22.65
N VAL A 311 7.27 14.48 23.80
CA VAL A 311 7.50 15.13 25.09
C VAL A 311 9.00 15.32 25.35
N ASN A 312 9.81 14.29 25.12
CA ASN A 312 11.26 14.30 25.39
C ASN A 312 12.12 14.74 24.19
N VAL A 313 11.53 14.89 22.99
CA VAL A 313 12.22 15.34 21.75
C VAL A 313 13.44 14.49 21.41
N ASN A 314 13.32 13.16 21.55
CA ASN A 314 14.41 12.22 21.23
C ASN A 314 14.46 11.83 19.74
N THR A 315 13.56 12.38 18.90
CA THR A 315 13.51 12.15 17.46
C THR A 315 13.45 13.49 16.71
N ASP A 316 13.71 13.47 15.42
CA ASP A 316 13.69 14.64 14.55
C ASP A 316 12.28 14.96 14.04
N SER A 317 11.33 14.04 14.22
CA SER A 317 9.91 14.24 13.91
C SER A 317 9.07 13.87 15.13
N PRO A 318 8.12 14.70 15.57
CA PRO A 318 7.23 14.35 16.66
C PRO A 318 6.29 13.21 16.23
N TYR A 319 5.86 12.40 17.20
CA TYR A 319 4.82 11.40 17.02
C TYR A 319 3.55 11.84 17.76
N ILE A 320 2.46 12.05 17.04
CA ILE A 320 1.17 12.48 17.60
C ILE A 320 0.17 11.32 17.48
N PRO A 321 -0.11 10.56 18.53
CA PRO A 321 -1.17 9.54 18.49
C PRO A 321 -2.56 10.19 18.45
N SER A 322 -3.57 9.44 18.01
CA SER A 322 -4.94 9.94 17.91
C SER A 322 -5.49 10.51 19.22
N SER A 323 -5.09 9.93 20.36
CA SER A 323 -5.49 10.39 21.69
C SER A 323 -4.87 11.75 22.13
N GLN A 324 -3.83 12.19 21.43
CA GLN A 324 -3.12 13.46 21.69
C GLN A 324 -3.28 14.45 20.52
N TYR A 325 -4.03 14.05 19.49
CA TYR A 325 -4.23 14.91 18.33
C TYR A 325 -5.25 16.02 18.63
N ASP A 326 -4.80 17.26 18.46
CA ASP A 326 -5.64 18.45 18.60
C ASP A 326 -5.71 19.20 17.26
N PRO A 327 -6.88 19.23 16.60
CA PRO A 327 -7.04 19.92 15.33
C PRO A 327 -6.81 21.44 15.42
N ASP A 328 -6.95 22.04 16.59
CA ASP A 328 -6.78 23.48 16.80
C ASP A 328 -5.30 23.91 16.79
N LEU A 329 -4.37 22.95 16.91
CA LEU A 329 -2.93 23.21 16.79
C LEU A 329 -2.45 23.33 15.33
N ARG A 330 -3.30 23.02 14.34
CA ARG A 330 -2.95 23.17 12.92
C ARG A 330 -3.07 24.60 12.45
N SER A 331 -2.06 25.08 11.77
CA SER A 331 -2.10 26.36 11.03
C SER A 331 -1.69 26.09 9.59
N PHE A 332 -2.58 26.31 8.63
CA PHE A 332 -2.28 26.11 7.22
C PHE A 332 -1.82 27.40 6.57
N GLU A 333 -0.73 27.31 5.80
CA GLU A 333 -0.10 28.41 5.06
C GLU A 333 -0.42 28.35 3.58
N GLY A 334 -0.62 27.13 3.04
CA GLY A 334 -0.89 26.96 1.63
C GLY A 334 -1.15 25.52 1.19
N THR A 335 -1.21 25.40 -0.13
CA THR A 335 -1.23 24.11 -0.86
C THR A 335 -0.17 24.20 -1.92
N ASP A 336 0.67 23.19 -2.03
CA ASP A 336 1.73 23.16 -3.03
C ASP A 336 1.20 22.67 -4.41
N ASP A 337 2.06 22.68 -5.41
CA ASP A 337 1.78 22.28 -6.79
C ASP A 337 1.35 20.80 -6.96
N ARG A 338 1.62 19.97 -5.93
CA ARG A 338 1.20 18.57 -5.85
C ARG A 338 -0.04 18.38 -4.98
N ASN A 339 -0.77 19.46 -4.72
CA ASN A 339 -2.01 19.47 -3.94
C ASN A 339 -1.85 18.97 -2.49
N ARG A 340 -0.63 19.11 -1.90
CA ARG A 340 -0.38 18.83 -0.48
C ARG A 340 -0.58 20.12 0.33
N ARG A 341 -1.44 20.07 1.34
CA ARG A 341 -1.64 21.19 2.25
C ARG A 341 -0.48 21.24 3.23
N TYR A 342 0.06 22.41 3.49
CA TYR A 342 1.18 22.56 4.41
C TYR A 342 1.01 23.77 5.34
N GLY A 343 1.79 23.79 6.42
CA GLY A 343 1.83 24.81 7.43
C GLY A 343 2.51 24.31 8.69
N THR A 344 1.96 24.58 9.86
CA THR A 344 2.56 24.21 11.13
C THR A 344 1.57 23.49 12.06
N TYR A 345 2.13 22.74 13.03
CA TYR A 345 1.39 22.09 14.12
C TYR A 345 2.04 22.44 15.46
N GLY A 346 1.31 23.15 16.32
CA GLY A 346 1.81 23.52 17.63
C GLY A 346 1.22 24.85 18.17
N PRO A 347 1.71 25.33 19.36
CA PRO A 347 2.73 24.66 20.18
C PRO A 347 2.22 23.36 20.80
N MET A 348 3.05 22.32 20.79
CA MET A 348 2.79 21.02 21.41
C MET A 348 3.09 21.06 22.92
N GLU A 349 2.94 19.91 23.61
CA GLU A 349 3.20 19.80 25.07
C GLU A 349 4.66 20.15 25.45
N ASN A 350 5.58 20.03 24.50
CA ASN A 350 7.01 20.39 24.66
C ASN A 350 7.31 21.87 24.31
N ASP A 351 6.29 22.71 24.14
CA ASP A 351 6.36 24.10 23.70
C ASP A 351 6.95 24.32 22.27
N LEU A 352 7.21 23.25 21.51
CA LEU A 352 7.69 23.33 20.13
C LEU A 352 6.54 23.35 19.13
N THR A 353 6.82 23.94 17.98
CA THR A 353 5.98 23.88 16.79
C THR A 353 6.72 23.10 15.71
N ALA A 354 6.03 22.16 15.07
CA ALA A 354 6.56 21.35 13.97
C ALA A 354 6.06 21.91 12.63
N ASP A 355 6.85 21.76 11.59
CA ASP A 355 6.37 21.85 10.23
C ASP A 355 5.37 20.72 9.97
N TYR A 356 4.34 21.01 9.19
CA TYR A 356 3.19 20.13 9.03
C TYR A 356 2.72 20.08 7.58
N TYR A 357 2.39 18.91 7.10
CA TYR A 357 1.73 18.76 5.81
C TYR A 357 0.74 17.59 5.80
N GLU A 358 -0.20 17.66 4.86
CA GLU A 358 -1.18 16.61 4.57
C GLU A 358 -1.11 16.19 3.10
N VAL A 359 -1.12 14.89 2.84
CA VAL A 359 -1.18 14.33 1.49
C VAL A 359 -2.23 13.22 1.41
N ALA A 360 -3.14 13.31 0.43
CA ALA A 360 -4.05 12.22 0.11
C ALA A 360 -3.24 11.03 -0.43
N THR A 361 -3.35 9.88 0.22
CA THR A 361 -2.64 8.66 -0.19
C THR A 361 -3.52 7.76 -1.04
N LEU A 362 -2.89 6.87 -1.79
CA LEU A 362 -3.58 5.84 -2.55
C LEU A 362 -4.00 4.70 -1.61
N SER A 363 -5.03 4.96 -0.82
CA SER A 363 -5.59 3.96 0.09
C SER A 363 -7.09 4.15 0.29
N THR A 364 -7.78 3.03 0.52
CA THR A 364 -9.22 3.01 0.81
C THR A 364 -9.49 2.08 1.97
N TYR A 365 -10.25 2.56 2.95
CA TYR A 365 -10.75 1.76 4.06
C TYR A 365 -12.24 1.51 3.87
N TYR A 366 -12.69 0.30 4.15
CA TYR A 366 -14.02 -0.16 3.75
C TYR A 366 -14.63 -1.16 4.74
N LEU A 367 -15.96 -1.22 4.74
CA LEU A 367 -16.70 -2.40 5.18
C LEU A 367 -16.92 -3.31 3.97
N ALA A 368 -16.83 -4.60 4.18
CA ALA A 368 -17.05 -5.59 3.14
C ALA A 368 -17.82 -6.79 3.67
N PHE A 369 -18.39 -7.58 2.75
CA PHE A 369 -19.24 -8.70 3.08
C PHE A 369 -18.86 -9.96 2.32
N ASN A 370 -18.88 -11.10 2.99
CA ASN A 370 -18.96 -12.37 2.29
C ASN A 370 -20.38 -12.52 1.73
N VAL A 371 -20.51 -12.42 0.41
CA VAL A 371 -21.83 -12.41 -0.23
C VAL A 371 -22.54 -13.77 -0.19
N GLN A 372 -21.82 -14.85 0.14
CA GLN A 372 -22.44 -16.17 0.36
C GLN A 372 -23.18 -16.22 1.71
N ASN A 373 -22.72 -15.45 2.69
CA ASN A 373 -23.28 -15.39 4.04
C ASN A 373 -24.29 -14.26 4.21
N VAL A 374 -24.07 -13.12 3.54
CA VAL A 374 -24.84 -11.88 3.74
C VAL A 374 -25.63 -11.52 2.49
N PRO A 375 -26.97 -11.68 2.50
CA PRO A 375 -27.83 -11.38 1.34
C PRO A 375 -27.77 -9.91 0.90
N LYS A 376 -27.96 -9.64 -0.40
CA LYS A 376 -27.93 -8.29 -0.99
C LYS A 376 -28.80 -7.27 -0.23
N PRO A 377 -30.08 -7.55 0.13
CA PRO A 377 -30.88 -6.57 0.89
C PRO A 377 -30.25 -6.17 2.22
N VAL A 378 -29.58 -7.09 2.91
CA VAL A 378 -28.88 -6.82 4.18
C VAL A 378 -27.69 -5.90 3.91
N ARG A 379 -26.85 -6.20 2.91
CA ARG A 379 -25.69 -5.36 2.52
C ARG A 379 -26.12 -3.94 2.16
N GLN A 380 -27.20 -3.81 1.35
CA GLN A 380 -27.77 -2.52 0.97
C GLN A 380 -28.34 -1.77 2.18
N ALA A 381 -28.99 -2.46 3.11
CA ALA A 381 -29.48 -1.84 4.34
C ALA A 381 -28.32 -1.30 5.20
N VAL A 382 -27.22 -2.05 5.33
CA VAL A 382 -25.99 -1.54 5.99
C VAL A 382 -25.46 -0.32 5.25
N ALA A 383 -25.40 -0.33 3.91
CA ALA A 383 -24.91 0.81 3.12
C ALA A 383 -25.78 2.07 3.33
N TYR A 384 -27.10 1.95 3.45
CA TYR A 384 -27.98 3.08 3.77
C TYR A 384 -27.87 3.57 5.23
N THR A 385 -27.43 2.71 6.16
CA THR A 385 -27.21 3.13 7.55
C THR A 385 -25.83 3.75 7.76
N PHE A 386 -24.84 3.44 6.91
CA PHE A 386 -23.50 3.98 7.03
C PHE A 386 -23.43 5.38 6.42
N SER A 387 -22.91 6.35 7.18
CA SER A 387 -22.63 7.71 6.71
C SER A 387 -21.12 7.95 6.74
N GLN A 388 -20.52 8.08 5.56
CA GLN A 388 -19.09 8.42 5.40
C GLN A 388 -18.74 9.73 6.10
N GLN A 389 -19.62 10.72 5.98
CA GLN A 389 -19.48 12.02 6.64
C GLN A 389 -19.45 11.88 8.17
N THR A 390 -20.46 11.19 8.75
CA THR A 390 -20.54 10.98 10.20
C THR A 390 -19.35 10.19 10.71
N PHE A 391 -18.94 9.16 9.96
CA PHE A 391 -17.78 8.34 10.32
C PHE A 391 -16.50 9.18 10.34
N SER A 392 -16.22 9.94 9.29
CA SER A 392 -15.00 10.74 9.16
C SER A 392 -14.93 11.90 10.15
N GLU A 393 -16.08 12.48 10.54
CA GLU A 393 -16.12 13.67 11.42
C GLU A 393 -16.26 13.33 12.91
N GLN A 394 -16.88 12.18 13.26
CA GLN A 394 -17.29 11.91 14.64
C GLN A 394 -16.70 10.63 15.23
N ILE A 395 -16.33 9.67 14.40
CA ILE A 395 -15.81 8.37 14.85
C ILE A 395 -14.33 8.24 14.56
N PHE A 396 -13.92 8.55 13.34
CA PHE A 396 -12.53 8.43 12.96
C PHE A 396 -11.72 9.49 13.68
N PRO A 397 -10.66 9.09 14.45
CA PRO A 397 -10.04 9.98 15.46
C PRO A 397 -9.18 11.07 14.86
N ARG A 398 -9.09 11.13 13.57
CA ARG A 398 -8.32 12.10 12.82
C ARG A 398 -9.11 12.54 11.60
N PRO A 399 -8.83 13.73 11.00
CA PRO A 399 -9.50 14.14 9.79
C PRO A 399 -9.33 13.09 8.68
N ALA A 400 -10.34 12.78 7.90
CA ALA A 400 -10.34 11.79 6.85
C ALA A 400 -11.16 12.24 5.65
N GLN A 401 -10.82 11.82 4.47
CA GLN A 401 -11.63 12.09 3.28
C GLN A 401 -12.75 11.05 3.17
N PRO A 402 -14.04 11.42 3.25
CA PRO A 402 -15.14 10.50 3.01
C PRO A 402 -15.00 9.83 1.65
N ALA A 403 -15.15 8.51 1.60
CA ALA A 403 -15.05 7.72 0.37
C ALA A 403 -16.43 7.30 -0.13
N TYR A 404 -16.71 7.58 -1.41
CA TYR A 404 -17.97 7.20 -2.07
C TYR A 404 -17.74 6.16 -3.16
N HIS A 405 -16.49 5.91 -3.55
CA HIS A 405 -16.06 4.88 -4.49
C HIS A 405 -14.91 4.08 -3.89
N PHE A 406 -14.68 2.88 -4.41
CA PHE A 406 -13.66 1.99 -3.91
C PHE A 406 -12.26 2.45 -4.32
N THR A 407 -12.12 2.99 -5.53
CA THR A 407 -10.85 3.55 -6.05
C THR A 407 -10.62 4.98 -5.53
N PRO A 408 -9.41 5.31 -5.01
CA PRO A 408 -9.07 6.67 -4.57
C PRO A 408 -9.20 7.73 -5.68
N PRO A 409 -9.54 9.00 -5.34
CA PRO A 409 -9.85 10.04 -6.33
C PRO A 409 -8.75 10.29 -7.37
N SER A 410 -7.47 10.28 -6.98
CA SER A 410 -6.35 10.61 -7.87
C SER A 410 -6.10 9.58 -8.96
N ILE A 411 -6.51 8.33 -8.75
CA ILE A 411 -6.40 7.22 -9.70
C ILE A 411 -7.78 6.67 -10.14
N PHE A 412 -8.85 7.38 -9.81
CA PHE A 412 -10.19 7.01 -10.21
C PHE A 412 -10.33 7.00 -11.74
N PRO A 413 -11.12 6.10 -12.33
CA PRO A 413 -11.40 6.10 -13.77
C PRO A 413 -11.81 7.50 -14.28
N ASN A 414 -11.13 8.01 -15.30
CA ASN A 414 -11.25 9.38 -15.80
C ASN A 414 -10.87 10.51 -14.82
N GLY A 415 -10.20 10.18 -13.71
CA GLY A 415 -9.55 11.13 -12.81
C GLY A 415 -10.45 11.74 -11.71
N PRO A 416 -9.87 12.66 -10.91
CA PRO A 416 -10.51 13.17 -9.70
C PRO A 416 -11.77 14.00 -9.96
N SER A 417 -11.89 14.65 -11.12
CA SER A 417 -13.11 15.39 -11.48
C SER A 417 -14.28 14.45 -11.70
N ASN A 418 -14.05 13.31 -12.38
CA ASN A 418 -15.07 12.28 -12.56
C ASN A 418 -15.45 11.64 -11.22
N TYR A 419 -14.47 11.39 -10.32
CA TYR A 419 -14.78 10.93 -8.97
C TYR A 419 -15.79 11.85 -8.26
N LYS A 420 -15.54 13.17 -8.31
CA LYS A 420 -16.41 14.18 -7.70
C LYS A 420 -17.83 14.17 -8.28
N GLU A 421 -17.93 14.01 -9.60
CA GLU A 421 -19.23 13.97 -10.31
C GLU A 421 -20.00 12.71 -9.91
N GLN A 422 -19.39 11.54 -10.03
CA GLN A 422 -20.01 10.26 -9.70
C GLN A 422 -20.39 10.15 -8.22
N ALA A 423 -19.56 10.68 -7.32
CA ALA A 423 -19.85 10.69 -5.89
C ALA A 423 -21.15 11.40 -5.52
N GLN A 424 -21.58 12.43 -6.29
CA GLN A 424 -22.84 13.14 -6.04
C GLN A 424 -24.06 12.25 -6.29
N ASP A 425 -23.94 11.25 -7.16
CA ASP A 425 -24.99 10.30 -7.50
C ASP A 425 -24.88 8.99 -6.69
N TYR A 426 -24.00 8.96 -5.67
CA TYR A 426 -23.81 7.77 -4.83
C TYR A 426 -25.14 7.27 -4.26
N LYS A 427 -25.50 6.04 -4.60
CA LYS A 427 -26.82 5.43 -4.35
C LYS A 427 -27.25 5.48 -2.87
N TYR A 428 -26.30 5.35 -1.96
CA TYR A 428 -26.56 5.27 -0.52
C TYR A 428 -26.46 6.64 0.19
N GLY A 429 -26.28 7.72 -0.56
CA GLY A 429 -26.34 9.10 -0.10
C GLY A 429 -25.00 9.81 -0.01
N TYR A 430 -24.84 10.83 -0.85
CA TYR A 430 -23.67 11.71 -0.85
C TYR A 430 -23.79 12.80 0.22
N GLN A 431 -22.80 12.89 1.12
CA GLN A 431 -22.76 13.89 2.22
C GLN A 431 -24.05 13.94 3.06
N THR A 432 -24.69 12.78 3.25
CA THR A 432 -25.92 12.68 4.03
C THR A 432 -25.68 11.87 5.31
N GLY A 433 -26.54 12.09 6.31
CA GLY A 433 -26.61 11.21 7.47
C GLY A 433 -27.23 9.85 7.13
N PRO A 434 -27.28 8.94 8.13
CA PRO A 434 -27.89 7.61 7.98
C PRO A 434 -29.32 7.67 7.45
N GLN A 435 -29.65 6.82 6.49
CA GLN A 435 -30.96 6.72 5.87
C GLN A 435 -31.77 5.52 6.42
N LEU A 436 -32.03 5.51 7.72
CA LEU A 436 -32.63 4.38 8.43
C LEU A 436 -33.97 3.93 7.85
N GLY A 437 -34.80 4.89 7.37
CA GLY A 437 -36.08 4.56 6.73
C GLY A 437 -35.93 3.74 5.45
N GLN A 438 -34.91 4.00 4.64
CA GLN A 438 -34.59 3.21 3.44
C GLN A 438 -34.08 1.83 3.82
N ALA A 439 -33.18 1.75 4.80
CA ALA A 439 -32.66 0.49 5.32
C ALA A 439 -33.77 -0.42 5.84
N THR A 440 -34.67 0.12 6.67
CA THR A 440 -35.81 -0.61 7.21
C THR A 440 -36.74 -1.11 6.08
N GLN A 441 -37.07 -0.25 5.10
CA GLN A 441 -37.94 -0.61 3.99
C GLN A 441 -37.38 -1.77 3.15
N ILE A 442 -36.08 -1.74 2.84
CA ILE A 442 -35.42 -2.82 2.08
C ILE A 442 -35.48 -4.14 2.85
N MET A 443 -35.26 -4.10 4.15
CA MET A 443 -35.34 -5.29 4.98
C MET A 443 -36.78 -5.84 5.06
N GLU A 444 -37.81 -4.99 5.21
CA GLU A 444 -39.20 -5.37 5.19
C GLU A 444 -39.63 -5.99 3.83
N ASP A 445 -39.19 -5.37 2.71
CA ASP A 445 -39.48 -5.90 1.37
C ASP A 445 -38.80 -7.27 1.14
N ALA A 446 -37.68 -7.54 1.83
CA ALA A 446 -37.00 -8.84 1.84
C ALA A 446 -37.59 -9.86 2.84
N GLY A 447 -38.64 -9.47 3.62
CA GLY A 447 -39.33 -10.35 4.55
C GLY A 447 -38.73 -10.39 5.95
N TYR A 448 -37.83 -9.49 6.29
CA TYR A 448 -37.31 -9.31 7.66
C TYR A 448 -38.25 -8.40 8.46
N GLY A 449 -38.20 -8.52 9.78
CA GLY A 449 -39.05 -7.75 10.68
C GLY A 449 -38.77 -8.05 12.14
N PRO A 450 -39.57 -7.52 13.08
CA PRO A 450 -39.34 -7.70 14.52
C PRO A 450 -39.21 -9.16 14.97
N ASP A 451 -39.97 -10.07 14.33
CA ASP A 451 -40.00 -11.49 14.65
C ASP A 451 -39.09 -12.34 13.74
N ASN A 452 -38.47 -11.74 12.73
CA ASN A 452 -37.59 -12.39 11.77
C ASN A 452 -36.42 -11.47 11.45
N ARG A 453 -35.46 -11.35 12.36
CA ARG A 453 -34.28 -10.48 12.24
C ARG A 453 -33.13 -11.22 11.56
N PHE A 454 -32.26 -10.50 10.91
CA PHE A 454 -31.00 -11.05 10.38
C PHE A 454 -29.88 -10.84 11.41
N SER A 455 -29.06 -11.86 11.63
CA SER A 455 -27.92 -11.79 12.54
C SER A 455 -26.62 -12.11 11.80
N MET A 456 -25.55 -11.36 12.06
CA MET A 456 -24.24 -11.56 11.47
C MET A 456 -23.09 -11.12 12.40
N SER A 457 -21.91 -11.67 12.18
CA SER A 457 -20.67 -11.19 12.80
C SER A 457 -20.16 -9.92 12.12
N PHE A 458 -19.52 -9.02 12.91
CA PHE A 458 -18.71 -7.92 12.40
C PHE A 458 -17.27 -8.12 12.85
N ASN A 459 -16.38 -8.43 11.91
CA ASN A 459 -15.01 -8.81 12.16
C ASN A 459 -14.07 -7.64 11.92
N MET A 460 -13.10 -7.41 12.83
CA MET A 460 -12.05 -6.41 12.65
C MET A 460 -10.78 -6.78 13.40
N PRO A 461 -9.60 -6.25 12.98
CA PRO A 461 -8.36 -6.42 13.74
C PRO A 461 -8.47 -5.85 15.16
N SER A 462 -7.86 -6.51 16.15
CA SER A 462 -7.91 -6.10 17.57
C SER A 462 -7.35 -4.69 17.81
N GLY A 463 -6.33 -4.28 17.05
CA GLY A 463 -5.79 -2.92 17.09
C GLY A 463 -6.80 -1.85 16.65
N THR A 464 -7.63 -2.15 15.65
CA THR A 464 -8.74 -1.28 15.23
C THR A 464 -9.84 -1.24 16.29
N ALA A 465 -10.25 -2.41 16.78
CA ALA A 465 -11.30 -2.52 17.80
C ALA A 465 -10.96 -1.75 19.08
N SER A 466 -9.71 -1.80 19.53
CA SER A 466 -9.23 -1.09 20.73
C SER A 466 -9.02 0.43 20.54
N SER A 467 -9.01 0.90 19.31
CA SER A 467 -8.85 2.33 18.97
C SER A 467 -10.22 3.01 18.79
N TRP A 468 -10.80 2.93 17.61
CA TRP A 468 -12.07 3.56 17.23
C TRP A 468 -13.14 2.57 16.75
N GLY A 469 -12.74 1.32 16.47
CA GLY A 469 -13.64 0.31 15.90
C GLY A 469 -14.79 -0.07 16.82
N SER A 470 -14.60 -0.03 18.14
CA SER A 470 -15.68 -0.27 19.10
C SER A 470 -16.73 0.84 19.09
N ASP A 471 -16.34 2.08 18.79
CA ASP A 471 -17.29 3.20 18.65
C ASP A 471 -18.07 3.06 17.35
N LEU A 472 -17.41 2.69 16.24
CA LEU A 472 -18.07 2.35 14.99
C LEU A 472 -19.07 1.20 15.17
N PHE A 473 -18.64 0.11 15.83
CA PHE A 473 -19.51 -1.03 16.12
C PHE A 473 -20.74 -0.59 16.90
N THR A 474 -20.58 0.23 17.93
CA THR A 474 -21.68 0.70 18.77
C THR A 474 -22.67 1.54 17.95
N LEU A 475 -22.17 2.46 17.12
CA LEU A 475 -22.99 3.27 16.23
C LEU A 475 -23.78 2.39 15.25
N LEU A 476 -23.11 1.48 14.56
CA LEU A 476 -23.74 0.58 13.58
C LEU A 476 -24.76 -0.35 14.23
N ARG A 477 -24.42 -0.95 15.38
CA ARG A 477 -25.34 -1.84 16.11
C ARG A 477 -26.66 -1.13 16.44
N ASP A 478 -26.57 0.09 16.96
CA ASP A 478 -27.76 0.84 17.38
C ASP A 478 -28.62 1.22 16.17
N GLN A 479 -28.01 1.62 15.06
CA GLN A 479 -28.72 1.94 13.82
C GLN A 479 -29.31 0.72 13.10
N LEU A 480 -28.54 -0.37 12.99
CA LEU A 480 -28.95 -1.60 12.30
C LEU A 480 -30.05 -2.35 13.07
N THR A 481 -30.09 -2.19 14.39
CA THR A 481 -31.20 -2.72 15.21
C THR A 481 -32.56 -2.19 14.75
N GLU A 482 -32.65 -0.93 14.31
CA GLU A 482 -33.87 -0.34 13.75
C GLU A 482 -34.27 -0.94 12.40
N ALA A 483 -33.27 -1.41 11.64
CA ALA A 483 -33.45 -2.09 10.34
C ALA A 483 -33.53 -3.62 10.46
N TYR A 484 -33.84 -4.16 11.63
CA TYR A 484 -33.96 -5.61 11.89
C TYR A 484 -32.67 -6.42 11.63
N ILE A 485 -31.51 -5.79 11.79
CA ILE A 485 -30.21 -6.45 11.69
C ILE A 485 -29.53 -6.41 13.06
N ASP A 486 -29.07 -7.56 13.52
CA ASP A 486 -28.31 -7.72 14.76
C ASP A 486 -26.84 -8.06 14.39
N ILE A 487 -25.88 -7.31 14.91
CA ILE A 487 -24.46 -7.54 14.68
C ILE A 487 -23.72 -7.89 15.97
N GLU A 488 -22.73 -8.77 15.88
CA GLU A 488 -21.85 -9.15 16.98
C GLU A 488 -20.40 -8.86 16.62
N LEU A 489 -19.71 -8.07 17.47
CA LEU A 489 -18.31 -7.75 17.25
C LEU A 489 -17.40 -8.96 17.51
N GLN A 490 -16.58 -9.28 16.53
CA GLN A 490 -15.48 -10.24 16.65
C GLN A 490 -14.17 -9.54 16.32
N SER A 491 -13.19 -9.61 17.22
CA SER A 491 -11.88 -9.03 17.00
C SER A 491 -10.79 -10.06 17.27
N ALA A 492 -9.75 -10.05 16.46
CA ALA A 492 -8.62 -10.96 16.55
C ALA A 492 -7.32 -10.26 16.16
N ASP A 493 -6.20 -10.84 16.57
CA ASP A 493 -4.89 -10.39 16.09
C ASP A 493 -4.79 -10.56 14.57
N TRP A 494 -3.96 -9.74 13.94
CA TRP A 494 -3.88 -9.60 12.48
C TRP A 494 -3.83 -10.93 11.73
N ASN A 495 -2.94 -11.84 12.13
CA ASN A 495 -2.81 -13.14 11.44
C ASN A 495 -4.05 -14.03 11.63
N ALA A 496 -4.63 -14.04 12.82
CA ALA A 496 -5.86 -14.80 13.09
C ALA A 496 -7.05 -14.20 12.33
N PHE A 497 -7.16 -12.88 12.27
CA PHE A 497 -8.16 -12.16 11.49
C PHE A 497 -8.08 -12.52 10.00
N LEU A 498 -6.87 -12.43 9.40
CA LEU A 498 -6.68 -12.79 8.00
C LEU A 498 -6.98 -14.28 7.73
N ASN A 499 -6.66 -15.17 8.68
CA ASN A 499 -6.99 -16.59 8.54
C ASN A 499 -8.50 -16.84 8.52
N THR A 500 -9.28 -16.15 9.35
CA THR A 500 -10.75 -16.20 9.30
C THR A 500 -11.26 -15.78 7.92
N GLY A 501 -10.72 -14.71 7.34
CA GLY A 501 -11.07 -14.27 5.98
C GLY A 501 -10.73 -15.31 4.91
N ARG A 502 -9.53 -15.91 4.98
CA ARG A 502 -9.08 -16.95 4.04
C ARG A 502 -9.94 -18.21 4.09
N GLN A 503 -10.50 -18.52 5.25
CA GLN A 503 -11.42 -19.64 5.43
C GLN A 503 -12.84 -19.34 4.91
N GLY A 504 -13.10 -18.08 4.51
CA GLY A 504 -14.43 -17.66 4.07
C GLY A 504 -15.43 -17.48 5.22
N ASP A 505 -14.95 -17.38 6.47
CA ASP A 505 -15.76 -17.36 7.68
C ASP A 505 -16.18 -15.95 8.11
N PHE A 506 -15.88 -14.90 7.32
CA PHE A 506 -16.43 -13.57 7.54
C PHE A 506 -17.91 -13.51 7.13
N ASP A 507 -18.69 -12.71 7.89
CA ASP A 507 -19.96 -12.17 7.40
C ASP A 507 -19.72 -10.72 6.93
N MET A 508 -19.60 -9.76 7.85
CA MET A 508 -19.18 -8.40 7.60
C MET A 508 -17.79 -8.18 8.22
N TYR A 509 -16.91 -7.43 7.54
CA TYR A 509 -15.58 -7.13 8.06
C TYR A 509 -15.12 -5.73 7.67
N TYR A 510 -14.22 -5.16 8.48
CA TYR A 510 -13.47 -3.95 8.21
C TYR A 510 -12.07 -4.29 7.72
N LEU A 511 -11.64 -3.64 6.65
CA LEU A 511 -10.27 -3.72 6.16
C LEU A 511 -9.90 -2.45 5.37
N GLY A 512 -8.64 -2.34 4.95
CA GLY A 512 -8.16 -1.30 4.04
C GLY A 512 -7.24 -1.88 2.98
N TRP A 513 -7.08 -1.13 1.90
CA TRP A 513 -6.11 -1.42 0.85
C TRP A 513 -5.23 -0.21 0.61
N ILE A 514 -3.94 -0.43 0.45
CA ILE A 514 -2.93 0.58 0.10
C ILE A 514 -2.33 0.14 -1.24
N ALA A 515 -2.17 1.07 -2.16
CA ALA A 515 -1.68 0.78 -3.50
C ALA A 515 -0.29 0.12 -3.52
N ASP A 516 -0.16 -0.95 -4.27
CA ASP A 516 1.14 -1.51 -4.66
C ASP A 516 1.76 -0.68 -5.80
N TYR A 517 0.92 -0.21 -6.72
CA TYR A 517 1.23 0.73 -7.79
C TYR A 517 0.03 1.67 -8.04
N PRO A 518 0.23 2.87 -8.65
CA PRO A 518 -0.82 3.88 -8.83
C PRO A 518 -1.76 3.54 -10.00
N GLY A 519 -2.61 2.53 -9.82
CA GLY A 519 -3.58 2.06 -10.79
C GLY A 519 -4.94 1.76 -10.16
N ALA A 520 -6.05 2.09 -10.85
CA ALA A 520 -7.39 1.75 -10.39
C ALA A 520 -7.59 0.23 -10.29
N ASP A 521 -6.99 -0.51 -11.21
CA ASP A 521 -7.02 -1.98 -11.26
C ASP A 521 -6.34 -2.62 -10.04
N ASN A 522 -5.35 -1.97 -9.40
CA ASN A 522 -4.77 -2.43 -8.14
C ASN A 522 -5.81 -2.51 -7.00
N PHE A 523 -6.81 -1.64 -7.02
CA PHE A 523 -7.95 -1.67 -6.10
C PHE A 523 -9.05 -2.60 -6.58
N LEU A 524 -9.44 -2.48 -7.84
CA LEU A 524 -10.59 -3.17 -8.41
C LEU A 524 -10.38 -4.69 -8.51
N ASN A 525 -9.14 -5.17 -8.55
CA ASN A 525 -8.82 -6.60 -8.48
C ASN A 525 -9.40 -7.28 -7.23
N LEU A 526 -9.52 -6.55 -6.11
CA LEU A 526 -10.16 -7.04 -4.89
C LEU A 526 -11.65 -7.35 -5.07
N ALA A 527 -12.27 -6.79 -6.11
CA ALA A 527 -13.66 -6.97 -6.49
C ALA A 527 -13.83 -7.80 -7.78
N TYR A 528 -12.76 -8.33 -8.36
CA TYR A 528 -12.87 -9.23 -9.51
C TYR A 528 -13.44 -10.59 -9.06
N PRO A 529 -14.66 -10.97 -9.47
CA PRO A 529 -15.37 -12.10 -8.88
C PRO A 529 -14.57 -13.42 -8.81
N PRO A 530 -13.84 -13.85 -9.84
CA PRO A 530 -12.97 -15.03 -9.74
C PRO A 530 -11.89 -14.91 -8.66
N ALA A 531 -11.31 -13.72 -8.50
CA ALA A 531 -10.25 -13.45 -7.51
C ALA A 531 -10.80 -13.25 -6.07
N THR A 532 -12.10 -13.31 -5.85
CA THR A 532 -12.71 -13.21 -4.52
C THR A 532 -13.12 -14.56 -3.93
N ASN A 533 -12.90 -15.65 -4.64
CA ASN A 533 -13.28 -16.99 -4.21
C ASN A 533 -12.26 -17.55 -3.21
N THR A 534 -12.57 -17.52 -1.93
CA THR A 534 -11.69 -18.02 -0.85
C THR A 534 -11.47 -19.54 -0.88
N SER A 535 -12.25 -20.29 -1.66
CA SER A 535 -12.00 -21.72 -1.93
C SER A 535 -11.02 -21.95 -3.08
N SER A 536 -10.57 -20.88 -3.76
CA SER A 536 -9.54 -20.92 -4.80
C SER A 536 -8.17 -20.73 -4.18
N ASP A 537 -7.15 -21.30 -4.77
CA ASP A 537 -5.76 -21.13 -4.32
C ASP A 537 -5.15 -19.76 -4.61
N SER A 538 -5.81 -18.98 -5.48
CA SER A 538 -5.37 -17.65 -5.88
C SER A 538 -6.49 -16.62 -5.76
N PHE A 539 -6.75 -16.13 -4.56
CA PHE A 539 -7.72 -15.07 -4.32
C PHE A 539 -7.04 -13.82 -3.74
N THR A 540 -7.64 -12.65 -4.00
CA THR A 540 -7.17 -11.34 -3.51
C THR A 540 -8.15 -10.70 -2.54
N GLY A 541 -9.46 -10.98 -2.66
CA GLY A 541 -10.51 -10.46 -1.78
C GLY A 541 -11.28 -11.57 -1.07
N TYR A 542 -11.88 -11.26 0.09
CA TYR A 542 -12.59 -12.21 0.94
C TYR A 542 -14.12 -12.17 0.78
N ILE A 543 -14.63 -11.53 -0.29
CA ILE A 543 -16.08 -11.28 -0.43
C ILE A 543 -16.84 -12.44 -1.06
N ASN A 544 -16.17 -13.43 -1.64
CA ASN A 544 -16.80 -14.59 -2.30
C ASN A 544 -17.92 -14.18 -3.29
N TRP A 545 -17.65 -13.17 -4.12
CA TRP A 545 -18.63 -12.56 -5.03
C TRP A 545 -18.93 -13.47 -6.22
N ARG A 546 -19.76 -14.47 -5.98
CA ARG A 546 -20.17 -15.48 -6.96
C ARG A 546 -21.62 -15.87 -6.71
N GLY A 547 -22.30 -16.43 -7.68
CA GLY A 547 -23.67 -16.96 -7.55
C GLY A 547 -24.42 -16.94 -8.87
N GLU A 548 -25.40 -17.81 -9.00
CA GLU A 548 -26.32 -17.82 -10.14
C GLU A 548 -27.18 -16.54 -10.12
N ASN A 549 -27.27 -15.86 -11.27
CA ASN A 549 -28.02 -14.61 -11.47
C ASN A 549 -27.44 -13.36 -10.77
N ALA A 550 -26.16 -13.36 -10.47
CA ALA A 550 -25.47 -12.19 -9.93
C ALA A 550 -25.08 -11.21 -11.06
N THR A 551 -26.04 -10.45 -11.62
CA THR A 551 -25.80 -9.54 -12.75
C THR A 551 -24.71 -8.50 -12.48
N ALA A 552 -24.58 -8.02 -11.25
CA ALA A 552 -23.52 -7.11 -10.86
C ALA A 552 -22.13 -7.81 -10.87
N ALA A 553 -22.05 -9.06 -10.44
CA ALA A 553 -20.79 -9.83 -10.52
C ALA A 553 -20.39 -10.10 -11.99
N GLU A 554 -21.36 -10.39 -12.87
CA GLU A 554 -21.09 -10.50 -14.32
C GLU A 554 -20.58 -9.17 -14.88
N GLN A 555 -21.21 -8.05 -14.54
CA GLN A 555 -20.76 -6.72 -14.93
C GLN A 555 -19.35 -6.40 -14.41
N ALA A 556 -19.03 -6.76 -13.17
CA ALA A 556 -17.70 -6.60 -12.61
C ALA A 556 -16.66 -7.43 -13.37
N LYS A 557 -17.02 -8.68 -13.74
CA LYS A 557 -16.15 -9.54 -14.55
C LYS A 557 -15.93 -8.94 -15.95
N GLU A 558 -16.98 -8.48 -16.64
CA GLU A 558 -16.85 -7.84 -17.94
C GLU A 558 -15.99 -6.57 -17.86
N GLY A 559 -16.16 -5.76 -16.79
CA GLY A 559 -15.34 -4.59 -16.53
C GLY A 559 -13.87 -4.94 -16.35
N TRP A 560 -13.57 -6.01 -15.60
CA TRP A 560 -12.20 -6.49 -15.43
C TRP A 560 -11.61 -7.02 -16.73
N ASP A 561 -12.36 -7.82 -17.49
CA ASP A 561 -11.92 -8.31 -18.80
C ASP A 561 -11.62 -7.12 -19.76
N MET A 562 -12.41 -6.04 -19.67
CA MET A 562 -12.15 -4.81 -20.45
C MET A 562 -10.87 -4.11 -20.00
N ILE A 563 -10.60 -4.00 -18.69
CA ILE A 563 -9.34 -3.47 -18.15
C ILE A 563 -8.16 -4.27 -18.69
N GLN A 564 -8.22 -5.60 -18.58
CA GLN A 564 -7.15 -6.52 -19.02
C GLN A 564 -6.88 -6.41 -20.52
N ASN A 565 -7.93 -6.32 -21.35
CA ASN A 565 -7.80 -6.16 -22.80
C ASN A 565 -7.26 -4.78 -23.22
N ASN A 566 -7.10 -3.85 -22.28
CA ASN A 566 -6.61 -2.49 -22.52
C ASN A 566 -5.37 -2.17 -21.64
N TYR A 567 -4.56 -3.15 -21.32
CA TYR A 567 -3.38 -2.97 -20.46
C TYR A 567 -2.20 -2.27 -21.14
N ALA A 568 -2.19 -2.12 -22.45
CA ALA A 568 -1.12 -1.39 -23.13
C ALA A 568 -1.12 0.11 -22.77
N SER A 569 0.05 0.73 -22.82
CA SER A 569 0.20 2.18 -22.72
C SER A 569 -0.65 2.87 -23.80
N GLY A 570 -1.33 3.97 -23.46
CA GLY A 570 -2.23 4.68 -24.38
C GLY A 570 -3.66 4.15 -24.48
N GLN A 571 -3.98 3.01 -23.86
CA GLN A 571 -5.34 2.43 -23.82
C GLN A 571 -6.14 2.86 -22.58
N GLN A 572 -5.93 4.05 -22.10
CA GLN A 572 -6.51 4.60 -20.86
C GLN A 572 -8.05 4.64 -20.87
N GLU A 573 -8.65 4.95 -22.03
CA GLU A 573 -10.11 5.07 -22.17
C GLU A 573 -10.80 3.72 -21.90
N GLY A 574 -10.30 2.62 -22.49
CA GLY A 574 -10.85 1.28 -22.24
C GLY A 574 -10.69 0.82 -20.80
N ARG A 575 -9.52 1.09 -20.17
CA ARG A 575 -9.33 0.82 -18.74
C ARG A 575 -10.29 1.62 -17.86
N ALA A 576 -10.52 2.88 -18.19
CA ALA A 576 -11.43 3.73 -17.45
C ALA A 576 -12.88 3.27 -17.58
N GLU A 577 -13.30 2.86 -18.79
CA GLU A 577 -14.65 2.30 -19.02
C GLU A 577 -14.85 1.01 -18.20
N GLY A 578 -13.91 0.07 -18.28
CA GLY A 578 -13.96 -1.15 -17.48
C GLY A 578 -13.96 -0.88 -15.97
N GLY A 579 -13.14 0.08 -15.52
CA GLY A 579 -13.09 0.50 -14.12
C GLY A 579 -14.42 1.09 -13.62
N MET A 580 -15.09 1.92 -14.44
CA MET A 580 -16.42 2.44 -14.10
C MET A 580 -17.48 1.33 -14.05
N MET A 581 -17.39 0.32 -14.92
CA MET A 581 -18.29 -0.84 -14.83
C MET A 581 -18.13 -1.56 -13.50
N MET A 582 -16.90 -1.73 -13.04
CA MET A 582 -16.63 -2.38 -11.75
C MET A 582 -17.10 -1.53 -10.56
N GLU A 583 -16.82 -0.23 -10.53
CA GLU A 583 -17.29 0.68 -9.47
C GLU A 583 -18.83 0.66 -9.35
N ASN A 584 -19.52 0.74 -10.48
CA ASN A 584 -20.99 0.66 -10.51
C ASN A 584 -21.51 -0.70 -10.02
N ALA A 585 -20.84 -1.79 -10.35
CA ALA A 585 -21.22 -3.12 -9.90
C ALA A 585 -20.99 -3.31 -8.39
N ILE A 586 -19.89 -2.79 -7.85
CA ILE A 586 -19.58 -2.75 -6.41
C ILE A 586 -20.69 -2.02 -5.65
N GLU A 587 -21.07 -0.83 -6.12
CA GLU A 587 -22.13 -0.01 -5.52
C GLU A 587 -23.50 -0.69 -5.62
N GLU A 588 -23.89 -1.20 -6.80
CA GLU A 588 -25.19 -1.85 -7.02
C GLU A 588 -25.39 -3.04 -6.09
N ASP A 589 -24.35 -3.83 -5.86
CA ASP A 589 -24.44 -5.06 -5.06
C ASP A 589 -24.02 -4.84 -3.59
N ALA A 590 -23.52 -3.64 -3.27
CA ALA A 590 -23.00 -3.26 -1.95
C ALA A 590 -22.04 -4.31 -1.36
N VAL A 591 -21.10 -4.79 -2.17
CA VAL A 591 -20.13 -5.81 -1.73
C VAL A 591 -18.99 -5.18 -0.91
N TYR A 592 -18.64 -3.94 -1.25
CA TYR A 592 -17.82 -3.03 -0.47
C TYR A 592 -18.59 -1.75 -0.19
N ILE A 593 -18.47 -1.23 1.03
CA ILE A 593 -18.92 0.11 1.40
C ILE A 593 -17.66 0.91 1.69
N PRO A 594 -17.21 1.77 0.75
CA PRO A 594 -16.08 2.66 1.01
C PRO A 594 -16.40 3.57 2.20
N MET A 595 -15.46 3.71 3.11
CA MET A 595 -15.60 4.52 4.33
C MET A 595 -14.86 5.83 4.20
N ILE A 596 -13.55 5.73 4.00
CA ILE A 596 -12.63 6.86 3.84
C ILE A 596 -11.50 6.50 2.86
N HIS A 597 -10.98 7.50 2.17
CA HIS A 597 -9.65 7.46 1.57
C HIS A 597 -8.64 8.04 2.55
N GLY A 598 -7.45 7.44 2.59
CA GLY A 598 -6.42 7.80 3.54
C GLY A 598 -5.77 9.14 3.20
N ILE A 599 -5.33 9.82 4.23
CA ILE A 599 -4.44 10.97 4.14
C ILE A 599 -3.31 10.79 5.14
N THR A 600 -2.09 10.95 4.70
CA THR A 600 -0.92 10.96 5.58
C THR A 600 -0.65 12.38 6.06
N GLN A 601 -0.29 12.51 7.34
CA GLN A 601 0.25 13.73 7.93
C GLN A 601 1.75 13.56 8.14
N GLY A 602 2.52 14.52 7.68
CA GLY A 602 3.92 14.64 8.01
C GLY A 602 4.13 15.73 9.07
N TYR A 603 5.06 15.48 9.97
CA TYR A 603 5.49 16.40 11.03
C TYR A 603 7.01 16.35 11.11
N ASP A 604 7.68 17.48 11.01
CA ASP A 604 9.10 17.61 11.21
C ASP A 604 9.41 18.78 12.14
N TYR A 605 10.37 18.60 13.05
CA TYR A 605 10.84 19.74 13.82
C TYR A 605 11.62 20.72 12.91
N GLN A 606 11.65 22.00 13.28
CA GLN A 606 12.19 23.09 12.46
C GLN A 606 13.69 22.99 12.10
N TRP A 607 14.42 22.03 12.67
CA TRP A 607 15.81 21.71 12.27
C TRP A 607 15.92 20.62 11.22
N VAL A 608 14.80 20.12 10.73
CA VAL A 608 14.76 19.10 9.67
C VAL A 608 14.48 19.75 8.33
N ASP A 609 15.31 19.47 7.35
CA ASP A 609 15.05 19.78 5.95
C ASP A 609 14.76 18.47 5.21
N SER A 610 13.50 18.21 4.95
CA SER A 610 13.04 17.01 4.26
C SER A 610 11.98 17.34 3.21
N PRO A 611 11.96 16.63 2.07
CA PRO A 611 10.90 16.79 1.09
C PRO A 611 9.57 16.25 1.65
N ARG A 612 8.46 16.92 1.33
CA ARG A 612 7.13 16.42 1.66
C ARG A 612 6.85 15.14 0.88
N VAL A 613 6.39 14.11 1.59
CA VAL A 613 6.10 12.79 1.00
C VAL A 613 4.93 12.87 0.02
N GLY A 614 4.95 12.05 -1.01
CA GLY A 614 3.89 11.91 -2.01
C GLY A 614 2.81 10.88 -1.65
N ALA A 615 1.88 10.65 -2.58
CA ALA A 615 0.69 9.83 -2.38
C ALA A 615 0.96 8.32 -2.23
N MET A 616 2.15 7.82 -2.61
CA MET A 616 2.58 6.44 -2.35
C MET A 616 3.05 6.25 -0.90
N GLY A 617 3.22 7.34 -0.13
CA GLY A 617 3.54 7.31 1.28
C GLY A 617 5.03 7.19 1.61
N GLY A 618 5.35 7.37 2.90
CA GLY A 618 6.74 7.40 3.40
C GLY A 618 7.49 6.06 3.30
N SER A 619 6.81 4.93 3.17
CA SER A 619 7.46 3.63 2.95
C SER A 619 8.07 3.48 1.55
N ARG A 620 7.75 4.39 0.63
CA ARG A 620 8.32 4.46 -0.72
C ARG A 620 9.33 5.62 -0.87
N SER A 621 9.71 6.27 0.23
CA SER A 621 10.69 7.35 0.23
C SER A 621 12.02 6.84 0.77
N LYS A 622 13.13 7.30 0.14
CA LYS A 622 14.47 7.08 0.67
C LYS A 622 14.84 8.20 1.63
N SER A 623 15.58 7.88 2.67
CA SER A 623 15.95 8.82 3.72
C SER A 623 17.20 9.67 3.39
N ASN A 624 17.86 9.42 2.26
CA ASN A 624 19.05 10.18 1.83
C ASN A 624 18.75 11.65 1.52
N SER A 625 17.51 12.01 1.22
CA SER A 625 17.08 13.39 1.01
C SER A 625 16.86 14.19 2.30
N VAL A 626 16.86 13.54 3.48
CA VAL A 626 16.61 14.19 4.77
C VAL A 626 17.92 14.83 5.29
N GLY A 627 17.90 16.13 5.52
CA GLY A 627 18.97 16.88 6.14
C GLY A 627 18.64 17.29 7.57
N ILE A 628 19.65 17.31 8.45
CA ILE A 628 19.49 17.68 9.85
C ILE A 628 20.37 18.89 10.16
N GLY A 629 19.74 19.96 10.67
CA GLY A 629 20.41 21.15 11.15
C GLY A 629 20.73 21.14 12.65
N ASP A 630 20.91 22.30 13.22
CA ASP A 630 21.18 22.47 14.65
C ASP A 630 19.95 22.22 15.50
N ARG A 631 19.97 21.19 16.34
CA ARG A 631 18.89 20.84 17.28
C ARG A 631 18.90 21.69 18.55
N GLY A 632 19.89 22.57 18.73
CA GLY A 632 20.01 23.39 19.93
C GLY A 632 20.16 22.58 21.21
N GLU A 633 19.24 22.77 22.17
CA GLU A 633 19.26 22.02 23.45
C GLU A 633 18.86 20.56 23.34
N TYR A 634 18.39 20.11 22.16
CA TYR A 634 17.95 18.74 21.91
C TYR A 634 19.01 17.88 21.19
N GLU A 635 20.30 18.33 21.15
CA GLU A 635 21.41 17.58 20.57
C GLU A 635 21.64 16.20 21.21
#